data_3fa5a8476bb4feeb26248d28f872aa27
#
_entry.id   3fa5a8476bb4feeb26248d28f872aa27
#
_cell.length_a   1.000
_cell.length_b   1.000
_cell.length_c   1.000
_cell.angle_alpha   90.00
_cell.angle_beta   90.00
_cell.angle_gamma   90.00
#
_symmetry.space_group_name_H-M   'P 1'
#
loop_
_entity.id
_entity.type
_entity.pdbx_description
1 polymer ?
#
loop_
_entity_poly.entity_id
_entity_poly.type
_entity_poly.pdbx_seq_one_letter_code
_entity_poly.pdbx_strand_id
1 'polypeptide(L)'
;MVPHAASQFHRPVRTTRGGPGRLACRAVRGYVDLPEGWERVTADGPGPFVTSEVFRRPDGTEVRWQSRDHRKTPRDDSDSVWWRPRSRGWWMAVLFSIGSLCFMAGGIASQFASTSRPAIGVTFFVGSIFFTSAGYLQYSETVNVDHRLAPGRHRKRWLPASWEPRRIDWLAALIQLIGTLLFNVSTYTALNHNLTTHQVNARVWAPDAFGSIAFLLSSLLAFAEVCHRWICFRRRSLSWWIVAVNLLGSIAFGVSAVASLVEPASGEPVSARIANSGTWVGGACFLVGALLLMPEAARQRRAARVS
;
A
#
# COMPACT_ATOMS: atom_id res chain seq x y z
N MET A 1 39.22 -3.77 -16.37
CA MET A 1 37.84 -4.08 -16.76
C MET A 1 36.94 -3.76 -15.55
N VAL A 2 36.27 -2.60 -15.54
CA VAL A 2 35.38 -2.18 -14.47
C VAL A 2 33.95 -2.39 -14.99
N PRO A 3 33.05 -3.08 -14.28
CA PRO A 3 31.70 -3.30 -14.76
C PRO A 3 30.86 -2.03 -14.57
N HIS A 4 30.28 -1.54 -15.65
CA HIS A 4 29.26 -0.51 -15.71
C HIS A 4 27.96 -1.01 -15.02
N ALA A 5 27.76 -0.70 -13.74
CA ALA A 5 26.54 -1.02 -12.99
C ALA A 5 25.68 0.22 -12.65
N ALA A 6 25.91 1.35 -13.31
CA ALA A 6 25.27 2.63 -12.93
C ALA A 6 24.11 3.11 -13.83
N SER A 7 23.69 2.32 -14.86
CA SER A 7 22.78 2.84 -15.89
C SER A 7 21.28 2.48 -15.75
N GLN A 8 20.87 1.77 -14.68
CA GLN A 8 19.53 1.14 -14.66
C GLN A 8 18.37 2.01 -14.09
N PHE A 9 18.60 3.27 -13.69
CA PHE A 9 17.56 4.04 -12.98
C PHE A 9 17.05 5.31 -13.68
N HIS A 10 17.33 5.53 -14.96
CA HIS A 10 17.16 6.86 -15.54
C HIS A 10 16.30 6.87 -16.80
N ARG A 11 15.08 7.38 -16.71
CA ARG A 11 14.28 7.79 -17.88
C ARG A 11 14.70 9.20 -18.32
N PRO A 12 15.13 9.43 -19.56
CA PRO A 12 15.32 10.77 -20.08
C PRO A 12 13.97 11.50 -20.15
N VAL A 13 13.94 12.74 -19.69
CA VAL A 13 12.77 13.61 -19.76
C VAL A 13 12.74 14.24 -21.14
N ARG A 14 11.61 14.03 -21.88
CA ARG A 14 11.33 14.76 -23.12
C ARG A 14 11.19 16.25 -22.79
N THR A 15 12.08 17.07 -23.29
CA THR A 15 12.11 18.52 -23.05
C THR A 15 10.89 19.19 -23.65
N THR A 16 9.96 19.63 -22.82
CA THR A 16 9.01 20.69 -23.18
C THR A 16 9.60 22.02 -22.74
N ARG A 17 9.89 22.90 -23.71
CA ARG A 17 10.28 24.28 -23.42
C ARG A 17 9.12 24.98 -22.72
N GLY A 18 9.26 25.26 -21.43
CA GLY A 18 8.40 26.11 -20.63
C GLY A 18 9.26 27.16 -19.93
N GLY A 19 8.90 28.44 -20.11
CA GLY A 19 9.67 29.61 -19.72
C GLY A 19 9.94 29.78 -18.22
N PRO A 20 10.79 30.75 -17.83
CA PRO A 20 11.35 30.87 -16.48
C PRO A 20 10.38 31.57 -15.53
N GLY A 21 9.64 30.79 -14.75
CA GLY A 21 9.00 31.27 -13.52
C GLY A 21 9.90 31.02 -12.33
N ARG A 22 10.67 32.03 -11.92
CA ARG A 22 11.46 32.00 -10.69
C ARG A 22 10.51 32.02 -9.49
N LEU A 23 10.12 30.86 -8.97
CA LEU A 23 9.62 30.74 -7.62
C LEU A 23 10.81 30.39 -6.71
N ALA A 24 11.00 31.21 -5.68
CA ALA A 24 12.06 31.09 -4.70
C ALA A 24 12.20 29.67 -4.17
N CYS A 25 13.34 29.03 -4.41
CA CYS A 25 13.72 27.77 -3.80
C CYS A 25 13.77 27.94 -2.27
N ARG A 26 12.66 27.63 -1.59
CA ARG A 26 12.72 27.25 -0.18
C ARG A 26 13.55 25.98 -0.16
N ALA A 27 14.67 25.98 0.60
CA ALA A 27 15.57 24.83 0.71
C ALA A 27 14.79 23.60 1.20
N VAL A 28 14.24 22.84 0.27
CA VAL A 28 13.56 21.57 0.53
C VAL A 28 14.66 20.59 0.88
N ARG A 29 14.74 20.19 2.16
CA ARG A 29 15.62 19.09 2.57
C ARG A 29 15.25 17.88 1.74
N GLY A 30 16.12 17.50 0.81
CA GLY A 30 15.90 16.39 -0.08
C GLY A 30 15.86 15.09 0.67
N TYR A 31 15.16 14.17 0.06
CA TYR A 31 14.90 12.83 0.58
C TYR A 31 15.96 11.82 0.13
N VAL A 32 16.58 12.07 -1.02
CA VAL A 32 17.53 11.17 -1.67
C VAL A 32 18.95 11.69 -1.48
N ASP A 33 19.86 10.81 -1.06
CA ASP A 33 21.30 11.09 -1.01
C ASP A 33 21.85 11.16 -2.45
N LEU A 34 22.38 12.32 -2.82
CA LEU A 34 22.88 12.58 -4.16
C LEU A 34 24.36 12.17 -4.29
N PRO A 35 24.75 11.61 -5.46
CA PRO A 35 26.16 11.47 -5.81
C PRO A 35 26.85 12.84 -5.92
N GLU A 36 28.16 12.84 -5.81
CA GLU A 36 28.96 14.05 -5.93
C GLU A 36 28.80 14.71 -7.31
N GLY A 37 28.58 16.03 -7.32
CA GLY A 37 28.37 16.79 -8.57
C GLY A 37 26.93 16.79 -9.12
N TRP A 38 25.99 16.12 -8.47
CA TRP A 38 24.56 16.16 -8.87
C TRP A 38 23.84 17.33 -8.17
N GLU A 39 22.94 17.97 -8.91
CA GLU A 39 22.14 19.11 -8.41
C GLU A 39 20.66 18.76 -8.35
N ARG A 40 19.97 19.12 -7.24
CA ARG A 40 18.51 18.98 -7.14
C ARG A 40 17.84 20.16 -7.82
N VAL A 41 17.03 19.89 -8.85
CA VAL A 41 16.32 20.90 -9.63
C VAL A 41 14.93 21.17 -9.05
N THR A 42 14.15 20.11 -8.78
CA THR A 42 12.81 20.22 -8.18
C THR A 42 12.53 19.07 -7.22
N ALA A 43 11.65 19.34 -6.27
CA ALA A 43 11.09 18.33 -5.38
C ALA A 43 9.59 18.60 -5.20
N ASP A 44 8.77 17.59 -5.52
CA ASP A 44 7.31 17.66 -5.50
C ASP A 44 6.70 16.58 -4.61
N GLY A 45 5.57 16.92 -3.97
CA GLY A 45 4.80 15.97 -3.17
C GLY A 45 3.66 16.60 -2.38
N PRO A 46 2.79 15.80 -1.75
CA PRO A 46 1.65 16.30 -0.98
C PRO A 46 2.08 16.80 0.40
N GLY A 47 1.85 18.09 0.69
CA GLY A 47 2.15 18.70 1.98
C GLY A 47 3.62 18.62 2.38
N PRO A 48 3.96 17.99 3.52
CA PRO A 48 5.36 17.89 3.97
C PRO A 48 6.16 16.75 3.31
N PHE A 49 5.53 15.94 2.47
CA PHE A 49 6.13 14.76 1.88
C PHE A 49 6.74 15.05 0.51
N VAL A 50 7.89 14.44 0.21
CA VAL A 50 8.50 14.46 -1.11
C VAL A 50 8.31 13.09 -1.76
N THR A 51 7.66 13.06 -2.93
CA THR A 51 7.33 11.84 -3.66
C THR A 51 7.94 11.77 -5.05
N SER A 52 8.40 12.92 -5.58
CA SER A 52 9.11 13.03 -6.86
C SER A 52 10.18 14.09 -6.77
N GLU A 53 11.38 13.79 -7.28
CA GLU A 53 12.49 14.73 -7.37
C GLU A 53 13.08 14.69 -8.79
N VAL A 54 13.58 15.84 -9.27
CA VAL A 54 14.35 15.93 -10.51
C VAL A 54 15.74 16.37 -10.17
N PHE A 55 16.73 15.63 -10.66
CA PHE A 55 18.14 15.88 -10.46
C PHE A 55 18.79 16.18 -11.81
N ARG A 56 19.80 17.04 -11.79
CA ARG A 56 20.69 17.33 -12.92
C ARG A 56 22.05 16.71 -12.67
N ARG A 57 22.54 15.94 -13.62
CA ARG A 57 23.90 15.39 -13.62
C ARG A 57 24.91 16.44 -14.05
N PRO A 58 26.22 16.22 -13.83
CA PRO A 58 27.29 17.09 -14.32
C PRO A 58 27.30 17.25 -15.85
N ASP A 59 26.80 16.24 -16.58
CA ASP A 59 26.66 16.26 -18.05
C ASP A 59 25.44 17.05 -18.55
N GLY A 60 24.65 17.66 -17.64
CA GLY A 60 23.43 18.41 -17.95
C GLY A 60 22.17 17.55 -18.10
N THR A 61 22.28 16.23 -18.05
CA THR A 61 21.11 15.33 -18.17
C THR A 61 20.21 15.41 -16.95
N GLU A 62 18.90 15.50 -17.16
CA GLU A 62 17.92 15.49 -16.06
C GLU A 62 17.39 14.08 -15.81
N VAL A 63 17.38 13.72 -14.52
CA VAL A 63 16.94 12.42 -14.02
C VAL A 63 15.78 12.63 -13.08
N ARG A 64 14.65 11.95 -13.35
CA ARG A 64 13.48 11.99 -12.46
C ARG A 64 13.46 10.76 -11.55
N TRP A 65 13.41 11.01 -10.25
CA TRP A 65 13.17 10.00 -9.24
C TRP A 65 11.72 10.06 -8.76
N GLN A 66 11.10 8.90 -8.51
CA GLN A 66 9.77 8.76 -7.92
C GLN A 66 9.81 7.68 -6.84
N SER A 67 9.28 8.00 -5.64
CA SER A 67 9.29 7.13 -4.45
C SER A 67 8.74 5.73 -4.77
N ARG A 68 7.55 5.64 -5.36
CA ARG A 68 6.91 4.36 -5.69
C ARG A 68 7.67 3.54 -6.72
N ASP A 69 8.12 4.16 -7.81
CA ASP A 69 8.83 3.45 -8.88
C ASP A 69 10.17 2.90 -8.37
N HIS A 70 10.88 3.70 -7.58
CA HIS A 70 12.14 3.29 -6.96
C HIS A 70 11.97 2.10 -6.01
N ARG A 71 10.93 2.10 -5.17
CA ARG A 71 10.62 1.00 -4.25
C ARG A 71 10.22 -0.28 -4.97
N LYS A 72 9.44 -0.16 -6.03
CA LYS A 72 8.83 -1.28 -6.76
C LYS A 72 9.71 -1.85 -7.86
N THR A 73 10.90 -1.31 -8.12
CA THR A 73 11.80 -1.81 -9.17
C THR A 73 12.22 -3.25 -8.83
N PRO A 74 11.84 -4.24 -9.66
CA PRO A 74 12.13 -5.63 -9.36
C PRO A 74 13.61 -5.96 -9.59
N ARG A 75 14.18 -6.74 -8.68
CA ARG A 75 15.56 -7.27 -8.76
C ARG A 75 15.63 -8.69 -9.33
N ASP A 76 14.56 -9.15 -9.96
CA ASP A 76 14.42 -10.53 -10.45
C ASP A 76 14.35 -10.55 -11.98
N ASP A 77 15.08 -11.47 -12.62
CA ASP A 77 15.22 -11.61 -14.09
C ASP A 77 14.11 -12.44 -14.75
N SER A 78 13.10 -12.90 -14.00
CA SER A 78 11.99 -13.69 -14.54
C SER A 78 11.14 -12.90 -15.53
N ASP A 79 10.85 -13.45 -16.69
CA ASP A 79 9.99 -12.85 -17.72
C ASP A 79 8.48 -13.07 -17.48
N SER A 80 8.12 -13.98 -16.58
CA SER A 80 6.72 -14.24 -16.24
C SER A 80 6.06 -13.05 -15.54
N VAL A 81 4.81 -12.76 -15.91
CA VAL A 81 3.97 -11.74 -15.24
C VAL A 81 3.34 -12.32 -13.97
N TRP A 82 2.82 -13.54 -14.04
CA TRP A 82 1.97 -14.14 -13.03
C TRP A 82 2.69 -15.08 -12.07
N TRP A 83 3.80 -15.72 -12.45
CA TRP A 83 4.52 -16.70 -11.64
C TRP A 83 5.92 -16.24 -11.30
N ARG A 84 6.12 -15.77 -10.04
CA ARG A 84 7.39 -15.18 -9.59
C ARG A 84 7.68 -15.44 -8.11
N PRO A 85 7.80 -16.70 -7.69
CA PRO A 85 7.93 -17.07 -6.27
C PRO A 85 9.22 -16.54 -5.60
N ARG A 86 10.22 -16.09 -6.39
CA ARG A 86 11.45 -15.44 -5.87
C ARG A 86 11.26 -13.95 -5.57
N SER A 87 10.16 -13.33 -6.01
CA SER A 87 9.87 -11.91 -5.81
C SER A 87 9.03 -11.68 -4.55
N ARG A 88 9.47 -10.76 -3.67
CA ARG A 88 8.68 -10.34 -2.50
C ARG A 88 7.34 -9.71 -2.91
N GLY A 89 7.36 -8.87 -3.94
CA GLY A 89 6.15 -8.24 -4.47
C GLY A 89 5.12 -9.25 -4.97
N TRP A 90 5.56 -10.40 -5.50
CA TRP A 90 4.68 -11.49 -5.88
C TRP A 90 4.01 -12.14 -4.66
N TRP A 91 4.77 -12.46 -3.62
CA TRP A 91 4.21 -13.01 -2.37
C TRP A 91 3.25 -12.03 -1.72
N MET A 92 3.58 -10.74 -1.70
CA MET A 92 2.69 -9.69 -1.21
C MET A 92 1.36 -9.68 -1.96
N ALA A 93 1.39 -9.73 -3.31
CA ALA A 93 0.19 -9.80 -4.13
C ALA A 93 -0.63 -11.08 -3.87
N VAL A 94 0.02 -12.24 -3.75
CA VAL A 94 -0.65 -13.52 -3.47
C VAL A 94 -1.30 -13.51 -2.08
N LEU A 95 -0.58 -13.09 -1.05
CA LEU A 95 -1.10 -13.06 0.32
C LEU A 95 -2.27 -12.07 0.47
N PHE A 96 -2.17 -10.88 -0.13
CA PHE A 96 -3.29 -9.95 -0.19
C PHE A 96 -4.48 -10.53 -0.95
N SER A 97 -4.24 -11.25 -2.06
CA SER A 97 -5.32 -11.88 -2.83
C SER A 97 -6.06 -12.95 -2.02
N ILE A 98 -5.31 -13.83 -1.32
CA ILE A 98 -5.92 -14.88 -0.48
C ILE A 98 -6.72 -14.23 0.66
N GLY A 99 -6.14 -13.28 1.37
CA GLY A 99 -6.83 -12.55 2.44
C GLY A 99 -8.10 -11.85 1.94
N SER A 100 -8.03 -11.18 0.78
CA SER A 100 -9.17 -10.52 0.15
C SER A 100 -10.28 -11.49 -0.23
N LEU A 101 -9.93 -12.67 -0.78
CA LEU A 101 -10.89 -13.74 -1.08
C LEU A 101 -11.58 -14.24 0.19
N CYS A 102 -10.86 -14.40 1.31
CA CYS A 102 -11.46 -14.78 2.58
C CYS A 102 -12.47 -13.73 3.07
N PHE A 103 -12.12 -12.44 3.04
CA PHE A 103 -13.05 -11.38 3.44
C PHE A 103 -14.25 -11.26 2.51
N MET A 104 -14.05 -11.39 1.20
CA MET A 104 -15.12 -11.41 0.22
C MET A 104 -16.06 -12.61 0.44
N ALA A 105 -15.51 -13.81 0.56
CA ALA A 105 -16.28 -15.05 0.76
C ALA A 105 -17.02 -15.02 2.11
N GLY A 106 -16.36 -14.60 3.19
CA GLY A 106 -16.98 -14.45 4.52
C GLY A 106 -18.13 -13.46 4.51
N GLY A 107 -17.97 -12.29 3.87
CA GLY A 107 -19.02 -11.27 3.76
C GLY A 107 -20.22 -11.74 2.92
N ILE A 108 -19.97 -12.43 1.81
CA ILE A 108 -21.02 -13.04 0.98
C ILE A 108 -21.75 -14.14 1.77
N ALA A 109 -21.00 -15.03 2.43
CA ALA A 109 -21.59 -16.11 3.23
C ALA A 109 -22.43 -15.55 4.40
N SER A 110 -21.96 -14.49 5.05
CA SER A 110 -22.69 -13.83 6.13
C SER A 110 -24.03 -13.22 5.65
N GLN A 111 -24.12 -12.85 4.39
CA GLN A 111 -25.30 -12.15 3.86
C GLN A 111 -26.29 -13.07 3.16
N PHE A 112 -25.82 -14.09 2.43
CA PHE A 112 -26.63 -14.85 1.48
C PHE A 112 -26.66 -16.35 1.76
N ALA A 113 -25.77 -16.88 2.59
CA ALA A 113 -25.67 -18.30 2.82
C ALA A 113 -26.16 -18.70 4.23
N SER A 114 -26.72 -19.90 4.34
CA SER A 114 -27.02 -20.54 5.63
C SER A 114 -25.79 -21.22 6.24
N THR A 115 -24.61 -20.64 6.01
CA THR A 115 -23.32 -21.15 6.50
C THR A 115 -23.23 -20.97 8.02
N SER A 116 -22.60 -21.91 8.71
CA SER A 116 -22.44 -21.85 10.17
C SER A 116 -21.58 -20.64 10.58
N ARG A 117 -22.03 -19.94 11.61
CA ARG A 117 -21.29 -18.75 12.17
C ARG A 117 -19.82 -19.05 12.51
N PRO A 118 -19.46 -20.22 13.10
CA PRO A 118 -18.06 -20.54 13.35
C PRO A 118 -17.21 -20.61 12.08
N ALA A 119 -17.72 -21.22 11.01
CA ALA A 119 -16.98 -21.32 9.74
C ALA A 119 -16.71 -19.95 9.12
N ILE A 120 -17.68 -19.02 9.19
CA ILE A 120 -17.53 -17.64 8.74
C ILE A 120 -16.46 -16.92 9.57
N GLY A 121 -16.52 -17.05 10.91
CA GLY A 121 -15.55 -16.47 11.83
C GLY A 121 -14.11 -16.93 11.53
N VAL A 122 -13.93 -18.25 11.34
CA VAL A 122 -12.63 -18.84 10.98
C VAL A 122 -12.14 -18.29 9.62
N THR A 123 -13.04 -18.14 8.64
CA THR A 123 -12.70 -17.60 7.33
C THR A 123 -12.17 -16.16 7.44
N PHE A 124 -12.82 -15.31 8.22
CA PHE A 124 -12.34 -13.95 8.47
C PHE A 124 -11.00 -13.93 9.21
N PHE A 125 -10.84 -14.78 10.23
CA PHE A 125 -9.59 -14.85 10.98
C PHE A 125 -8.42 -15.32 10.11
N VAL A 126 -8.61 -16.37 9.31
CA VAL A 126 -7.60 -16.83 8.35
C VAL A 126 -7.25 -15.72 7.36
N GLY A 127 -8.25 -15.02 6.83
CA GLY A 127 -8.06 -13.88 5.95
C GLY A 127 -7.22 -12.77 6.57
N SER A 128 -7.46 -12.45 7.86
CA SER A 128 -6.71 -11.42 8.57
C SER A 128 -5.24 -11.78 8.77
N ILE A 129 -4.91 -13.06 8.98
CA ILE A 129 -3.52 -13.55 9.05
C ILE A 129 -2.79 -13.35 7.71
N PHE A 130 -3.45 -13.66 6.58
CA PHE A 130 -2.88 -13.41 5.25
C PHE A 130 -2.67 -11.91 4.98
N PHE A 131 -3.63 -11.06 5.38
CA PHE A 131 -3.47 -9.60 5.28
C PHE A 131 -2.29 -9.10 6.12
N THR A 132 -2.13 -9.59 7.34
CA THR A 132 -1.01 -9.19 8.21
C THR A 132 0.33 -9.64 7.64
N SER A 133 0.40 -10.85 7.11
CA SER A 133 1.61 -11.35 6.44
C SER A 133 1.99 -10.49 5.24
N ALA A 134 1.01 -10.11 4.40
CA ALA A 134 1.22 -9.21 3.27
C ALA A 134 1.63 -7.79 3.72
N GLY A 135 0.95 -7.23 4.74
CA GLY A 135 1.27 -5.93 5.33
C GLY A 135 2.69 -5.88 5.91
N TYR A 136 3.12 -6.96 6.57
CA TYR A 136 4.49 -7.09 7.04
C TYR A 136 5.51 -7.10 5.89
N LEU A 137 5.24 -7.85 4.82
CA LEU A 137 6.12 -7.85 3.63
C LEU A 137 6.19 -6.46 3.00
N GLN A 138 5.08 -5.74 2.90
CA GLN A 138 5.00 -4.38 2.39
C GLN A 138 5.81 -3.41 3.26
N TYR A 139 5.64 -3.47 4.57
CA TYR A 139 6.41 -2.65 5.50
C TYR A 139 7.91 -2.97 5.44
N SER A 140 8.26 -4.26 5.44
CA SER A 140 9.64 -4.73 5.28
C SER A 140 10.27 -4.29 3.95
N GLU A 141 9.50 -4.29 2.84
CA GLU A 141 9.95 -3.75 1.55
C GLU A 141 10.30 -2.26 1.70
N THR A 142 9.41 -1.49 2.29
CA THR A 142 9.54 -0.04 2.45
C THR A 142 10.75 0.36 3.30
N VAL A 143 11.00 -0.35 4.39
CA VAL A 143 12.15 -0.07 5.28
C VAL A 143 13.49 -0.51 4.67
N ASN A 144 13.46 -1.50 3.78
CA ASN A 144 14.67 -2.03 3.13
C ASN A 144 14.97 -1.41 1.75
N VAL A 145 14.27 -0.35 1.37
CA VAL A 145 14.57 0.42 0.16
C VAL A 145 15.85 1.24 0.36
N ASP A 146 16.77 1.16 -0.59
CA ASP A 146 17.95 2.02 -0.62
C ASP A 146 17.60 3.35 -1.32
N HIS A 147 17.66 4.45 -0.58
CA HIS A 147 17.38 5.79 -1.10
C HIS A 147 18.61 6.49 -1.68
N ARG A 148 19.74 5.81 -1.76
CA ARG A 148 20.95 6.33 -2.39
C ARG A 148 20.88 6.12 -3.89
N LEU A 149 21.13 7.13 -4.67
CA LEU A 149 21.37 7.03 -6.11
C LEU A 149 22.78 6.52 -6.42
N ALA A 150 23.68 6.54 -5.41
CA ALA A 150 25.02 5.96 -5.52
C ALA A 150 25.02 4.47 -5.11
N PRO A 151 25.81 3.60 -5.76
CA PRO A 151 25.94 2.21 -5.36
C PRO A 151 26.59 2.10 -3.97
N GLY A 152 25.88 1.51 -3.01
CA GLY A 152 26.33 1.27 -1.65
C GLY A 152 25.88 -0.09 -1.13
N ARG A 153 26.62 -0.64 -0.15
CA ARG A 153 26.20 -1.88 0.53
C ARG A 153 25.04 -1.57 1.49
N HIS A 154 23.84 -2.03 1.15
CA HIS A 154 22.68 -1.94 2.04
C HIS A 154 22.56 -3.24 2.86
N ARG A 155 22.60 -3.10 4.20
CA ARG A 155 22.35 -4.23 5.11
C ARG A 155 20.84 -4.42 5.24
N LYS A 156 20.31 -5.52 4.68
CA LYS A 156 18.90 -5.89 4.86
C LYS A 156 18.59 -6.06 6.35
N ARG A 157 17.56 -5.38 6.82
CA ARG A 157 17.06 -5.51 8.20
C ARG A 157 15.84 -6.44 8.20
N TRP A 158 15.91 -7.50 9.00
CA TRP A 158 14.78 -8.42 9.20
C TRP A 158 13.75 -7.86 10.19
N LEU A 159 14.22 -7.14 11.21
CA LEU A 159 13.37 -6.41 12.15
C LEU A 159 13.51 -4.92 11.84
N PRO A 160 12.52 -4.33 11.19
CA PRO A 160 12.59 -2.97 10.71
C PRO A 160 12.22 -1.98 11.83
N ALA A 161 13.19 -1.63 12.66
CA ALA A 161 13.08 -0.49 13.58
C ALA A 161 13.70 0.74 12.91
N SER A 162 13.07 1.29 11.90
CA SER A 162 13.43 2.61 11.38
C SER A 162 12.30 3.59 11.68
N TRP A 163 12.64 4.80 12.11
CA TRP A 163 11.68 5.86 12.35
C TRP A 163 11.84 6.94 11.26
N GLU A 164 10.93 6.91 10.28
CA GLU A 164 11.00 7.76 9.10
C GLU A 164 9.66 8.49 8.81
N PRO A 165 9.13 9.29 9.77
CA PRO A 165 7.78 9.86 9.69
C PRO A 165 7.61 10.88 8.55
N ARG A 166 8.69 11.32 7.92
CA ARG A 166 8.66 12.23 6.76
C ARG A 166 8.46 11.48 5.43
N ARG A 167 8.49 10.16 5.47
CA ARG A 167 8.26 9.30 4.31
C ARG A 167 6.80 8.89 4.24
N ILE A 168 6.12 9.31 3.20
CA ILE A 168 4.71 8.96 3.00
C ILE A 168 4.50 7.46 2.82
N ASP A 169 5.40 6.78 2.10
CA ASP A 169 5.37 5.34 1.87
C ASP A 169 5.60 4.54 3.17
N TRP A 170 6.50 5.02 4.04
CA TRP A 170 6.75 4.42 5.35
C TRP A 170 5.53 4.56 6.26
N LEU A 171 4.94 5.77 6.34
CA LEU A 171 3.73 6.00 7.12
C LEU A 171 2.56 5.14 6.62
N ALA A 172 2.34 5.12 5.30
CA ALA A 172 1.28 4.30 4.71
C ALA A 172 1.45 2.82 5.05
N ALA A 173 2.66 2.28 4.90
CA ALA A 173 2.94 0.87 5.18
C ALA A 173 2.83 0.54 6.68
N LEU A 174 3.30 1.42 7.57
CA LEU A 174 3.19 1.22 9.02
C LEU A 174 1.74 1.26 9.49
N ILE A 175 1.00 2.29 9.07
CA ILE A 175 -0.42 2.45 9.44
C ILE A 175 -1.23 1.26 8.92
N GLN A 176 -0.97 0.79 7.69
CA GLN A 176 -1.63 -0.40 7.15
C GLN A 176 -1.31 -1.65 7.98
N LEU A 177 -0.05 -1.86 8.36
CA LEU A 177 0.33 -3.00 9.20
C LEU A 177 -0.38 -2.96 10.56
N ILE A 178 -0.45 -1.79 11.20
CA ILE A 178 -1.22 -1.61 12.45
C ILE A 178 -2.69 -1.98 12.22
N GLY A 179 -3.29 -1.52 11.13
CA GLY A 179 -4.66 -1.85 10.77
C GLY A 179 -4.89 -3.36 10.63
N THR A 180 -3.95 -4.09 9.98
CA THR A 180 -4.07 -5.55 9.86
C THR A 180 -3.98 -6.26 11.22
N LEU A 181 -3.13 -5.78 12.13
CA LEU A 181 -3.04 -6.33 13.49
C LEU A 181 -4.34 -6.10 14.28
N LEU A 182 -4.96 -4.95 14.13
CA LEU A 182 -6.27 -4.67 14.74
C LEU A 182 -7.36 -5.59 14.19
N PHE A 183 -7.35 -5.88 12.88
CA PHE A 183 -8.26 -6.89 12.31
C PHE A 183 -7.98 -8.30 12.83
N ASN A 184 -6.72 -8.68 13.09
CA ASN A 184 -6.44 -9.97 13.75
C ASN A 184 -7.06 -10.02 15.16
N VAL A 185 -6.95 -8.95 15.95
CA VAL A 185 -7.55 -8.88 17.28
C VAL A 185 -9.07 -9.00 17.17
N SER A 186 -9.69 -8.25 16.29
CA SER A 186 -11.14 -8.28 16.06
C SER A 186 -11.61 -9.68 15.64
N THR A 187 -11.06 -10.23 14.56
CA THR A 187 -11.50 -11.51 13.99
C THR A 187 -11.21 -12.69 14.91
N TYR A 188 -10.07 -12.68 15.64
CA TYR A 188 -9.77 -13.69 16.65
C TYR A 188 -10.78 -13.64 17.80
N THR A 189 -11.06 -12.45 18.32
CA THR A 189 -12.00 -12.28 19.43
C THR A 189 -13.42 -12.67 19.03
N ALA A 190 -13.81 -12.43 17.79
CA ALA A 190 -15.12 -12.80 17.23
C ALA A 190 -15.34 -14.33 17.14
N LEU A 191 -14.29 -15.15 17.26
CA LEU A 191 -14.44 -16.62 17.38
C LEU A 191 -15.11 -17.05 18.71
N ASN A 192 -15.08 -16.18 19.72
CA ASN A 192 -15.77 -16.43 20.97
C ASN A 192 -17.23 -15.96 20.86
N HIS A 193 -18.16 -16.91 20.83
CA HIS A 193 -19.59 -16.65 20.68
C HIS A 193 -20.32 -16.31 21.98
N ASN A 194 -19.63 -16.34 23.14
CA ASN A 194 -20.19 -16.07 24.45
C ASN A 194 -19.94 -14.65 24.96
N LEU A 195 -19.69 -13.70 24.05
CA LEU A 195 -19.44 -12.30 24.43
C LEU A 195 -20.75 -11.55 24.70
N THR A 196 -20.76 -10.73 25.75
CA THR A 196 -21.83 -9.75 25.96
C THR A 196 -21.75 -8.64 24.92
N THR A 197 -22.85 -7.90 24.68
CA THR A 197 -22.89 -6.76 23.74
C THR A 197 -21.77 -5.75 24.03
N HIS A 198 -21.53 -5.41 25.30
CA HIS A 198 -20.44 -4.53 25.68
C HIS A 198 -19.05 -5.11 25.28
N GLN A 199 -18.85 -6.41 25.49
CA GLN A 199 -17.59 -7.06 25.08
C GLN A 199 -17.43 -7.15 23.58
N VAL A 200 -18.51 -7.40 22.83
CA VAL A 200 -18.50 -7.35 21.36
C VAL A 200 -18.08 -5.96 20.88
N ASN A 201 -18.68 -4.90 21.39
CA ASN A 201 -18.32 -3.55 20.99
C ASN A 201 -16.89 -3.16 21.38
N ALA A 202 -16.42 -3.55 22.57
CA ALA A 202 -15.09 -3.18 23.03
C ALA A 202 -13.96 -4.01 22.41
N ARG A 203 -14.19 -5.31 22.14
CA ARG A 203 -13.12 -6.26 21.76
C ARG A 203 -13.19 -6.77 20.33
N VAL A 204 -14.34 -6.62 19.66
CA VAL A 204 -14.54 -6.98 18.26
C VAL A 204 -14.71 -5.72 17.41
N TRP A 205 -15.76 -4.94 17.69
CA TRP A 205 -16.09 -3.77 16.90
C TRP A 205 -15.04 -2.66 16.99
N ALA A 206 -14.57 -2.30 18.18
CA ALA A 206 -13.61 -1.19 18.29
C ALA A 206 -12.28 -1.47 17.55
N PRO A 207 -11.62 -2.65 17.69
CA PRO A 207 -10.46 -2.96 16.87
C PRO A 207 -10.75 -2.98 15.37
N ASP A 208 -11.92 -3.47 14.93
CA ASP A 208 -12.36 -3.43 13.54
C ASP A 208 -12.50 -2.00 13.01
N ALA A 209 -13.16 -1.13 13.78
CA ALA A 209 -13.36 0.27 13.43
C ALA A 209 -12.01 1.04 13.33
N PHE A 210 -11.11 0.88 14.31
CA PHE A 210 -9.79 1.48 14.27
C PHE A 210 -8.92 0.89 13.14
N GLY A 211 -9.05 -0.41 12.87
CA GLY A 211 -8.42 -1.07 11.73
C GLY A 211 -8.89 -0.47 10.41
N SER A 212 -10.18 -0.25 10.25
CA SER A 212 -10.79 0.37 9.06
C SER A 212 -10.33 1.82 8.87
N ILE A 213 -10.22 2.60 9.94
CA ILE A 213 -9.63 3.95 9.91
C ILE A 213 -8.17 3.90 9.47
N ALA A 214 -7.38 2.96 10.00
CA ALA A 214 -6.00 2.79 9.60
C ALA A 214 -5.86 2.43 8.11
N PHE A 215 -6.71 1.54 7.59
CA PHE A 215 -6.74 1.23 6.15
C PHE A 215 -7.12 2.43 5.30
N LEU A 216 -8.09 3.23 5.72
CA LEU A 216 -8.49 4.44 5.01
C LEU A 216 -7.34 5.46 4.96
N LEU A 217 -6.69 5.73 6.09
CA LEU A 217 -5.54 6.64 6.16
C LEU A 217 -4.37 6.14 5.32
N SER A 218 -4.03 4.86 5.42
CA SER A 218 -2.97 4.24 4.60
C SER A 218 -3.26 4.37 3.11
N SER A 219 -4.51 4.07 2.68
CA SER A 219 -4.92 4.17 1.29
C SER A 219 -4.91 5.59 0.76
N LEU A 220 -5.30 6.58 1.58
CA LEU A 220 -5.19 8.01 1.23
C LEU A 220 -3.74 8.44 1.04
N LEU A 221 -2.83 8.00 1.92
CA LEU A 221 -1.40 8.29 1.80
C LEU A 221 -0.81 7.64 0.53
N ALA A 222 -1.15 6.38 0.26
CA ALA A 222 -0.71 5.68 -0.95
C ALA A 222 -1.26 6.33 -2.24
N PHE A 223 -2.51 6.82 -2.20
CA PHE A 223 -3.10 7.56 -3.31
C PHE A 223 -2.39 8.90 -3.54
N ALA A 224 -2.09 9.63 -2.47
CA ALA A 224 -1.36 10.89 -2.52
C ALA A 224 0.09 10.70 -3.00
N GLU A 225 0.76 9.58 -2.64
CA GLU A 225 2.08 9.20 -3.14
C GLU A 225 2.07 9.06 -4.68
N VAL A 226 1.12 8.31 -5.23
CA VAL A 226 1.01 8.08 -6.68
C VAL A 226 0.62 9.35 -7.45
N CYS A 227 -0.21 10.16 -6.83
CA CYS A 227 -0.65 11.43 -7.41
C CYS A 227 0.41 12.54 -7.34
N HIS A 228 1.39 12.44 -6.44
CA HIS A 228 2.27 13.54 -6.03
C HIS A 228 1.50 14.77 -5.50
N ARG A 229 0.23 14.60 -5.20
CA ARG A 229 -0.77 15.55 -4.69
C ARG A 229 -1.85 14.78 -3.94
N TRP A 230 -2.70 15.47 -3.18
CA TRP A 230 -3.80 14.82 -2.45
C TRP A 230 -4.85 14.19 -3.38
N ILE A 231 -5.11 14.80 -4.54
CA ILE A 231 -6.10 14.33 -5.52
C ILE A 231 -5.52 14.46 -6.93
N CYS A 232 -5.66 13.40 -7.74
CA CYS A 232 -5.39 13.42 -9.18
C CYS A 232 -6.23 12.38 -9.92
N PHE A 233 -6.29 12.52 -11.24
CA PHE A 233 -6.99 11.59 -12.10
C PHE A 233 -6.08 11.15 -13.25
N ARG A 234 -5.59 9.90 -13.21
CA ARG A 234 -4.62 9.36 -14.17
C ARG A 234 -5.07 8.02 -14.74
N ARG A 235 -6.13 8.00 -15.57
CA ARG A 235 -6.73 6.77 -16.15
C ARG A 235 -5.73 5.84 -16.85
N ARG A 236 -4.65 6.37 -17.42
CA ARG A 236 -3.64 5.58 -18.14
C ARG A 236 -2.59 4.95 -17.21
N SER A 237 -2.58 5.27 -15.93
CA SER A 237 -1.62 4.74 -14.96
C SER A 237 -2.19 3.54 -14.24
N LEU A 238 -1.51 2.39 -14.34
CA LEU A 238 -1.88 1.18 -13.60
C LEU A 238 -1.73 1.40 -12.09
N SER A 239 -0.67 2.10 -11.66
CA SER A 239 -0.45 2.45 -10.24
C SER A 239 -1.59 3.29 -9.69
N TRP A 240 -2.18 4.18 -10.52
CA TRP A 240 -3.34 4.97 -10.11
C TRP A 240 -4.57 4.08 -9.87
N TRP A 241 -4.84 3.12 -10.75
CA TRP A 241 -5.96 2.18 -10.57
C TRP A 241 -5.80 1.34 -9.32
N ILE A 242 -4.59 0.84 -9.03
CA ILE A 242 -4.31 0.07 -7.82
C ILE A 242 -4.68 0.87 -6.57
N VAL A 243 -4.18 2.09 -6.45
CA VAL A 243 -4.43 2.90 -5.24
C VAL A 243 -5.87 3.41 -5.17
N ALA A 244 -6.51 3.70 -6.31
CA ALA A 244 -7.91 4.12 -6.35
C ALA A 244 -8.86 3.00 -5.91
N VAL A 245 -8.65 1.78 -6.40
CA VAL A 245 -9.47 0.62 -6.02
C VAL A 245 -9.24 0.24 -4.56
N ASN A 246 -7.99 0.30 -4.06
CA ASN A 246 -7.70 0.08 -2.65
C ASN A 246 -8.35 1.14 -1.76
N LEU A 247 -8.36 2.41 -2.17
CA LEU A 247 -9.04 3.47 -1.43
C LEU A 247 -10.57 3.23 -1.39
N LEU A 248 -11.17 2.82 -2.51
CA LEU A 248 -12.58 2.45 -2.56
C LEU A 248 -12.87 1.28 -1.61
N GLY A 249 -12.02 0.26 -1.59
CA GLY A 249 -12.10 -0.87 -0.65
C GLY A 249 -12.03 -0.43 0.81
N SER A 250 -11.13 0.50 1.13
CA SER A 250 -11.00 1.05 2.48
C SER A 250 -12.24 1.86 2.90
N ILE A 251 -12.86 2.59 1.98
CA ILE A 251 -14.13 3.27 2.22
C ILE A 251 -15.23 2.24 2.51
N ALA A 252 -15.31 1.17 1.73
CA ALA A 252 -16.29 0.11 1.92
C ALA A 252 -16.14 -0.58 3.29
N PHE A 253 -14.90 -0.86 3.73
CA PHE A 253 -14.65 -1.36 5.10
C PHE A 253 -15.01 -0.34 6.18
N GLY A 254 -14.75 0.95 5.97
CA GLY A 254 -15.17 1.99 6.88
C GLY A 254 -16.69 2.05 7.06
N VAL A 255 -17.44 1.96 5.95
CA VAL A 255 -18.92 1.88 5.98
C VAL A 255 -19.38 0.60 6.68
N SER A 256 -18.73 -0.53 6.40
CA SER A 256 -18.99 -1.81 7.08
C SER A 256 -18.80 -1.67 8.60
N ALA A 257 -17.69 -1.08 9.04
CA ALA A 257 -17.38 -0.91 10.46
C ALA A 257 -18.42 -0.04 11.18
N VAL A 258 -18.87 1.07 10.57
CA VAL A 258 -19.94 1.89 11.14
C VAL A 258 -21.24 1.09 11.28
N ALA A 259 -21.61 0.32 10.26
CA ALA A 259 -22.86 -0.43 10.25
C ALA A 259 -22.84 -1.69 11.15
N SER A 260 -21.66 -2.18 11.54
CA SER A 260 -21.47 -3.36 12.39
C SER A 260 -21.48 -3.05 13.89
N LEU A 261 -21.58 -1.78 14.30
CA LEU A 261 -21.74 -1.41 15.71
C LEU A 261 -23.00 -2.06 16.29
N VAL A 262 -22.84 -2.80 17.39
CA VAL A 262 -23.97 -3.48 18.05
C VAL A 262 -24.67 -2.52 19.00
N GLU A 263 -25.96 -2.30 18.77
CA GLU A 263 -26.77 -1.43 19.62
C GLU A 263 -27.03 -2.10 20.99
N PRO A 264 -26.76 -1.40 22.11
CA PRO A 264 -26.96 -1.96 23.44
C PRO A 264 -28.40 -2.35 23.73
N ALA A 265 -29.35 -1.65 23.14
CA ALA A 265 -30.80 -1.84 23.39
C ALA A 265 -31.35 -3.09 22.69
N SER A 266 -30.91 -3.37 21.47
CA SER A 266 -31.41 -4.49 20.64
C SER A 266 -30.47 -5.72 20.68
N GLY A 267 -29.18 -5.52 20.97
CA GLY A 267 -28.16 -6.55 20.85
C GLY A 267 -27.83 -6.90 19.38
N GLU A 268 -28.34 -6.13 18.43
CA GLU A 268 -28.17 -6.34 16.99
C GLU A 268 -27.29 -5.23 16.40
N PRO A 269 -26.57 -5.50 15.28
CA PRO A 269 -25.81 -4.47 14.58
C PRO A 269 -26.74 -3.43 13.96
N VAL A 270 -26.28 -2.18 13.86
CA VAL A 270 -27.02 -1.05 13.23
C VAL A 270 -27.59 -1.48 11.87
N SER A 271 -26.80 -2.20 11.06
CA SER A 271 -27.30 -2.82 9.83
C SER A 271 -26.40 -3.96 9.38
N ALA A 272 -26.79 -5.20 9.65
CA ALA A 272 -26.07 -6.39 9.21
C ALA A 272 -25.91 -6.44 7.67
N ARG A 273 -26.92 -5.99 6.92
CA ARG A 273 -26.86 -5.96 5.46
C ARG A 273 -25.76 -5.00 4.97
N ILE A 274 -25.68 -3.78 5.49
CA ILE A 274 -24.67 -2.80 5.09
C ILE A 274 -23.30 -3.26 5.54
N ALA A 275 -23.16 -3.78 6.77
CA ALA A 275 -21.92 -4.32 7.29
C ALA A 275 -21.35 -5.43 6.38
N ASN A 276 -22.16 -6.45 6.09
CA ASN A 276 -21.75 -7.55 5.23
C ASN A 276 -21.45 -7.08 3.80
N SER A 277 -22.28 -6.18 3.23
CA SER A 277 -22.06 -5.63 1.89
C SER A 277 -20.77 -4.84 1.82
N GLY A 278 -20.49 -3.99 2.79
CA GLY A 278 -19.24 -3.24 2.88
C GLY A 278 -18.01 -4.16 2.96
N THR A 279 -18.11 -5.25 3.72
CA THR A 279 -17.03 -6.24 3.86
C THR A 279 -16.73 -6.95 2.54
N TRP A 280 -17.72 -7.52 1.85
CA TRP A 280 -17.44 -8.26 0.62
C TRP A 280 -17.06 -7.33 -0.56
N VAL A 281 -17.66 -6.13 -0.67
CA VAL A 281 -17.26 -5.12 -1.65
C VAL A 281 -15.81 -4.67 -1.40
N GLY A 282 -15.47 -4.38 -0.14
CA GLY A 282 -14.13 -4.02 0.25
C GLY A 282 -13.12 -5.14 -0.08
N GLY A 283 -13.46 -6.39 0.25
CA GLY A 283 -12.66 -7.57 -0.12
C GLY A 283 -12.47 -7.69 -1.63
N ALA A 284 -13.52 -7.50 -2.44
CA ALA A 284 -13.43 -7.52 -3.90
C ALA A 284 -12.51 -6.40 -4.44
N CYS A 285 -12.60 -5.19 -3.90
CA CYS A 285 -11.72 -4.08 -4.28
C CYS A 285 -10.26 -4.40 -3.97
N PHE A 286 -9.94 -4.88 -2.76
CA PHE A 286 -8.58 -5.26 -2.39
C PHE A 286 -8.06 -6.42 -3.23
N LEU A 287 -8.91 -7.39 -3.59
CA LEU A 287 -8.54 -8.49 -4.50
C LEU A 287 -8.12 -7.95 -5.87
N VAL A 288 -8.91 -7.05 -6.46
CA VAL A 288 -8.56 -6.42 -7.73
C VAL A 288 -7.26 -5.64 -7.60
N GLY A 289 -7.09 -4.84 -6.54
CA GLY A 289 -5.85 -4.11 -6.26
C GLY A 289 -4.64 -5.03 -6.15
N ALA A 290 -4.75 -6.15 -5.43
CA ALA A 290 -3.69 -7.14 -5.26
C ALA A 290 -3.31 -7.83 -6.58
N LEU A 291 -4.29 -8.23 -7.39
CA LEU A 291 -4.04 -8.84 -8.70
C LEU A 291 -3.34 -7.86 -9.66
N LEU A 292 -3.68 -6.58 -9.62
CA LEU A 292 -3.05 -5.54 -10.45
C LEU A 292 -1.59 -5.24 -10.06
N LEU A 293 -1.13 -5.63 -8.85
CA LEU A 293 0.29 -5.50 -8.47
C LEU A 293 1.21 -6.36 -9.34
N MET A 294 0.74 -7.53 -9.82
CA MET A 294 1.55 -8.44 -10.64
C MET A 294 1.93 -7.82 -12.00
N PRO A 295 0.99 -7.32 -12.82
CA PRO A 295 1.33 -6.65 -14.07
C PRO A 295 2.02 -5.30 -13.87
N GLU A 296 1.80 -4.59 -12.74
CA GLU A 296 2.55 -3.36 -12.42
C GLU A 296 4.05 -3.65 -12.34
N ALA A 297 4.44 -4.67 -11.57
CA ALA A 297 5.82 -5.08 -11.43
C ALA A 297 6.46 -5.56 -12.76
N ALA A 298 5.70 -6.17 -13.66
CA ALA A 298 6.17 -6.56 -14.97
C ALA A 298 6.41 -5.35 -15.92
N ARG A 299 5.51 -4.35 -15.89
CA ARG A 299 5.67 -3.12 -16.68
C ARG A 299 6.87 -2.28 -16.25
N GLN A 300 7.09 -2.15 -14.96
CA GLN A 300 8.24 -1.41 -14.42
C GLN A 300 9.58 -2.02 -14.85
N ARG A 301 9.68 -3.36 -14.88
CA ARG A 301 10.88 -4.05 -15.37
C ARG A 301 11.14 -3.80 -16.86
N ARG A 302 10.11 -3.92 -17.70
CA ARG A 302 10.27 -3.64 -19.14
C ARG A 302 10.76 -2.21 -19.36
N ALA A 303 10.25 -1.27 -18.58
CA ALA A 303 10.69 0.12 -18.65
C ALA A 303 12.15 0.30 -18.20
N ALA A 304 12.61 -0.44 -17.18
CA ALA A 304 13.99 -0.41 -16.69
C ALA A 304 15.01 -1.10 -17.62
N ARG A 305 14.57 -2.07 -18.45
CA ARG A 305 15.45 -2.73 -19.44
C ARG A 305 15.67 -1.89 -20.72
N VAL A 306 14.80 -0.93 -21.00
CA VAL A 306 14.85 -0.09 -22.22
C VAL A 306 15.52 1.27 -21.94
N SER A 307 15.75 1.63 -20.68
CA SER A 307 16.47 2.84 -20.23
C SER A 307 17.95 2.56 -19.99
#